data_d29b4e12394d2a2543ea596ca9de1b62
#
_entry.id   d29b4e12394d2a2543ea596ca9de1b62
#
_cell.length_a   1.000
_cell.length_b   1.000
_cell.length_c   1.000
_cell.angle_alpha   90.00
_cell.angle_beta   90.00
_cell.angle_gamma   90.00
#
_symmetry.space_group_name_H-M   'P 1'
#
loop_
_entity.id
_entity.type
_entity.pdbx_description
1 polymer ?
#
loop_
_entity_poly.entity_id
_entity_poly.type
_entity_poly.pdbx_seq_one_letter_code
_entity_poly.pdbx_strand_id
1 'polypeptide(L)'
;AESLGLVGLAQTQVKTGDAAGEYEIGFREFVCQKYDVEIETGTIRVLPREVTFDATERLVKEYDGTDTVLLKDIPLNGSVNGDVLKMDATARFSDKNAGEKKSVTLENVSIKGGNAENYTLGKVALSGDITPKTVVLKDLVANDKMFDGTTNVTFAQVGMPDGVAEKDSVAVGEITAAFTAAKPGKDIKVEIYNVTLVGSDSKNYRVEVDCEVSADIIGSETNASVTRKTEKLSGSKIDEERRQEIA
;
A
#
# COMPACT_ATOMS: atom_id res chain seq x y z
N ALA A 1 6.98 43.97 62.44
CA ALA A 1 5.93 43.10 61.90
C ALA A 1 5.61 42.04 62.97
N GLU A 2 4.44 42.15 63.64
CA GLU A 2 3.98 41.11 64.54
C GLU A 2 3.72 39.83 63.72
N SER A 3 4.27 38.71 64.15
CA SER A 3 3.99 37.40 63.64
C SER A 3 2.47 37.14 63.86
N LEU A 4 1.76 36.89 62.78
CA LEU A 4 0.31 36.63 62.85
C LEU A 4 -0.04 35.32 63.57
N GLY A 5 0.95 34.57 64.04
CA GLY A 5 0.75 33.30 64.78
C GLY A 5 0.03 32.23 63.95
N LEU A 6 0.11 32.32 62.65
CA LEU A 6 -0.49 31.35 61.74
C LEU A 6 0.37 30.08 61.68
N VAL A 7 -0.15 28.97 62.12
CA VAL A 7 0.50 27.67 62.02
C VAL A 7 -0.44 26.77 61.17
N GLY A 8 0.04 26.37 60.04
CA GLY A 8 -0.67 25.43 59.16
C GLY A 8 0.29 24.87 58.13
N LEU A 9 0.14 23.61 57.81
CA LEU A 9 0.89 22.92 56.77
C LEU A 9 -0.05 22.69 55.56
N ALA A 10 0.33 23.28 54.42
CA ALA A 10 -0.28 22.95 53.17
C ALA A 10 -0.03 21.45 52.90
N GLN A 11 -1.06 20.69 52.70
CA GLN A 11 -0.97 19.27 52.39
C GLN A 11 -1.76 18.96 51.11
N THR A 12 -1.12 18.25 50.22
CA THR A 12 -1.84 17.59 49.14
C THR A 12 -2.12 16.13 49.54
N GLN A 13 -3.26 15.60 49.14
CA GLN A 13 -3.56 14.19 49.29
C GLN A 13 -2.96 13.33 48.16
N VAL A 14 -2.38 13.99 47.14
CA VAL A 14 -1.78 13.31 46.00
C VAL A 14 -0.55 12.54 46.45
N LYS A 15 -0.52 11.25 46.07
CA LYS A 15 0.59 10.32 46.32
C LYS A 15 1.14 9.81 45.02
N THR A 16 2.37 9.28 45.05
CA THR A 16 2.94 8.56 43.90
C THR A 16 2.02 7.39 43.55
N GLY A 17 1.53 7.35 42.32
CA GLY A 17 0.63 6.31 41.79
C GLY A 17 -0.85 6.71 41.80
N ASP A 18 -1.22 7.90 42.23
CA ASP A 18 -2.58 8.42 42.11
C ASP A 18 -2.95 8.61 40.62
N ALA A 19 -4.26 8.52 40.33
CA ALA A 19 -4.82 8.67 39.00
C ALA A 19 -4.58 10.08 38.42
N ALA A 20 -4.62 10.22 37.09
CA ALA A 20 -4.64 11.52 36.43
C ALA A 20 -5.95 12.25 36.82
N GLY A 21 -5.85 13.52 37.16
CA GLY A 21 -6.99 14.30 37.62
C GLY A 21 -6.60 15.60 38.32
N GLU A 22 -7.59 16.29 38.85
CA GLU A 22 -7.40 17.49 39.67
C GLU A 22 -7.64 17.15 41.14
N TYR A 23 -6.75 17.59 42.00
CA TYR A 23 -6.74 17.32 43.44
C TYR A 23 -6.62 18.64 44.19
N GLU A 24 -7.41 18.80 45.22
CA GLU A 24 -7.35 19.98 46.06
C GLU A 24 -6.13 19.97 46.99
N ILE A 25 -5.53 21.13 47.17
CA ILE A 25 -4.54 21.39 48.22
C ILE A 25 -5.26 21.88 49.43
N GLY A 26 -5.38 21.03 50.42
CA GLY A 26 -5.97 21.40 51.71
C GLY A 26 -4.91 21.83 52.72
N PHE A 27 -5.40 22.37 53.83
CA PHE A 27 -4.57 22.67 54.98
C PHE A 27 -5.02 21.81 56.17
N ARG A 28 -4.08 21.16 56.82
CA ARG A 28 -4.33 20.45 58.07
C ARG A 28 -3.93 21.31 59.25
N GLU A 29 -4.70 21.17 60.35
CA GLU A 29 -4.37 21.76 61.64
C GLU A 29 -4.17 23.29 61.59
N PHE A 30 -5.03 23.96 60.80
CA PHE A 30 -5.00 25.40 60.76
C PHE A 30 -5.69 25.95 62.04
N VAL A 31 -4.94 26.63 62.87
CA VAL A 31 -5.45 27.29 64.05
C VAL A 31 -5.01 28.77 64.03
N CYS A 32 -6.00 29.65 64.07
CA CYS A 32 -5.75 31.07 64.27
C CYS A 32 -6.61 31.54 65.48
N GLN A 33 -5.97 31.97 66.54
CA GLN A 33 -6.65 32.37 67.77
C GLN A 33 -7.08 33.85 67.79
N LYS A 34 -6.61 34.63 66.83
CA LYS A 34 -6.72 36.09 66.88
C LYS A 34 -7.53 36.70 65.75
N TYR A 35 -7.77 35.97 64.66
CA TYR A 35 -8.40 36.45 63.44
C TYR A 35 -9.34 35.39 62.86
N ASP A 36 -10.44 35.82 62.20
CA ASP A 36 -11.20 34.99 61.28
C ASP A 36 -10.40 34.90 59.95
N VAL A 37 -10.14 33.70 59.51
CA VAL A 37 -9.29 33.48 58.33
C VAL A 37 -10.09 32.72 57.28
N GLU A 38 -10.20 33.33 56.10
CA GLU A 38 -10.71 32.69 54.93
C GLU A 38 -9.53 32.01 54.17
N ILE A 39 -9.71 30.73 53.85
CA ILE A 39 -8.67 29.92 53.17
C ILE A 39 -9.07 29.70 51.74
N GLU A 40 -8.30 30.24 50.79
CA GLU A 40 -8.40 29.86 49.40
C GLU A 40 -7.61 28.57 49.18
N THR A 41 -8.26 27.51 48.67
CA THR A 41 -7.62 26.25 48.34
C THR A 41 -7.07 26.31 46.90
N GLY A 42 -5.89 25.73 46.71
CA GLY A 42 -5.29 25.56 45.38
C GLY A 42 -5.61 24.18 44.82
N THR A 43 -5.31 23.95 43.57
CA THR A 43 -5.41 22.66 42.91
C THR A 43 -4.08 22.16 42.35
N ILE A 44 -3.86 20.85 42.43
CA ILE A 44 -2.78 20.14 41.72
C ILE A 44 -3.40 19.33 40.61
N ARG A 45 -2.89 19.46 39.41
CA ARG A 45 -3.30 18.66 38.26
C ARG A 45 -2.26 17.58 37.98
N VAL A 46 -2.69 16.33 38.13
CA VAL A 46 -1.90 15.16 37.69
C VAL A 46 -2.24 14.86 36.23
N LEU A 47 -1.27 14.98 35.36
CA LEU A 47 -1.44 14.74 33.94
C LEU A 47 -1.30 13.25 33.60
N PRO A 48 -2.05 12.73 32.60
CA PRO A 48 -1.83 11.39 32.09
C PRO A 48 -0.37 11.22 31.61
N ARG A 49 0.17 10.06 31.89
CA ARG A 49 1.52 9.68 31.45
C ARG A 49 1.53 9.32 29.98
N GLU A 50 2.51 9.84 29.25
CA GLU A 50 2.69 9.45 27.84
C GLU A 50 3.25 8.03 27.74
N VAL A 51 2.62 7.22 26.88
CA VAL A 51 3.05 5.88 26.48
C VAL A 51 3.29 5.86 24.98
N THR A 52 4.13 4.92 24.53
CA THR A 52 4.49 4.74 23.13
C THR A 52 4.28 3.29 22.72
N PHE A 53 4.33 3.00 21.43
CA PHE A 53 4.39 1.65 20.90
C PHE A 53 5.62 1.50 20.00
N ASP A 54 5.98 0.29 19.67
CA ASP A 54 7.08 0.04 18.76
C ASP A 54 6.63 0.34 17.32
N ALA A 55 7.16 1.44 16.78
CA ALA A 55 6.88 1.92 15.43
C ALA A 55 8.05 1.62 14.47
N THR A 56 8.97 0.73 14.85
CA THR A 56 10.15 0.40 14.04
C THR A 56 9.78 -0.41 12.81
N GLU A 57 8.70 -1.19 12.89
CA GLU A 57 8.18 -1.91 11.75
C GLU A 57 7.28 -1.00 10.90
N ARG A 58 7.58 -0.98 9.60
CA ARG A 58 6.78 -0.27 8.62
C ARG A 58 5.41 -0.92 8.48
N LEU A 59 4.35 -0.13 8.48
CA LEU A 59 3.02 -0.62 8.14
C LEU A 59 2.97 -1.00 6.66
N VAL A 60 2.65 -2.24 6.35
CA VAL A 60 2.50 -2.72 4.97
C VAL A 60 1.09 -3.25 4.78
N LYS A 61 0.42 -2.79 3.72
CA LYS A 61 -0.87 -3.35 3.27
C LYS A 61 -0.85 -3.57 1.76
N GLU A 62 -1.60 -4.55 1.29
CA GLU A 62 -1.92 -4.67 -0.13
C GLU A 62 -3.02 -3.68 -0.50
N TYR A 63 -2.98 -3.15 -1.70
CA TYR A 63 -4.00 -2.25 -2.23
C TYR A 63 -5.39 -2.92 -2.22
N ASP A 64 -6.34 -2.25 -1.60
CA ASP A 64 -7.74 -2.68 -1.48
C ASP A 64 -8.73 -1.55 -1.83
N GLY A 65 -8.22 -0.44 -2.39
CA GLY A 65 -9.00 0.74 -2.71
C GLY A 65 -9.25 1.67 -1.53
N THR A 66 -8.72 1.36 -0.33
CA THR A 66 -8.83 2.19 0.87
C THR A 66 -7.49 2.72 1.35
N ASP A 67 -7.51 3.81 2.09
CA ASP A 67 -6.33 4.43 2.71
C ASP A 67 -6.15 4.05 4.18
N THR A 68 -6.95 3.13 4.73
CA THR A 68 -6.99 2.82 6.16
C THR A 68 -6.63 1.38 6.49
N VAL A 69 -6.05 1.19 7.69
CA VAL A 69 -5.79 -0.11 8.32
C VAL A 69 -6.24 -0.05 9.78
N LEU A 70 -6.96 -1.07 10.23
CA LEU A 70 -7.31 -1.21 11.63
C LEU A 70 -6.17 -1.87 12.40
N LEU A 71 -5.66 -1.16 13.39
CA LEU A 71 -4.70 -1.69 14.36
C LEU A 71 -5.47 -2.14 15.59
N LYS A 72 -5.24 -3.37 16.05
CA LYS A 72 -5.90 -3.93 17.22
C LYS A 72 -4.88 -4.53 18.18
N ASP A 73 -5.14 -4.32 19.47
CA ASP A 73 -4.36 -4.92 20.56
C ASP A 73 -2.84 -4.64 20.48
N ILE A 74 -2.44 -3.49 19.93
CA ILE A 74 -1.03 -3.09 19.81
C ILE A 74 -0.47 -2.83 21.21
N PRO A 75 0.60 -3.54 21.64
CA PRO A 75 1.20 -3.34 22.95
C PRO A 75 1.77 -1.93 23.10
N LEU A 76 1.59 -1.35 24.29
CA LEU A 76 2.16 -0.04 24.62
C LEU A 76 3.32 -0.19 25.61
N ASN A 77 4.32 0.67 25.43
CA ASN A 77 5.52 0.75 26.26
C ASN A 77 5.53 2.03 27.10
N GLY A 78 6.19 2.00 28.26
CA GLY A 78 6.32 3.15 29.14
C GLY A 78 5.25 3.23 30.23
N SER A 79 4.40 2.20 30.37
CA SER A 79 3.53 2.05 31.53
C SER A 79 4.31 1.88 32.85
N VAL A 80 3.68 2.18 33.95
CA VAL A 80 4.24 2.05 35.31
C VAL A 80 3.35 1.15 36.17
N ASN A 81 3.77 0.85 37.36
CA ASN A 81 3.01 0.08 38.35
C ASN A 81 2.59 -1.33 37.92
N GLY A 82 3.22 -1.88 36.85
CA GLY A 82 2.86 -3.19 36.32
C GLY A 82 1.61 -3.16 35.40
N ASP A 83 1.15 -1.99 35.01
CA ASP A 83 0.03 -1.86 34.07
C ASP A 83 0.39 -2.46 32.70
N VAL A 84 -0.46 -3.33 32.19
CA VAL A 84 -0.36 -3.89 30.85
C VAL A 84 -1.35 -3.16 29.94
N LEU A 85 -0.80 -2.40 29.00
CA LEU A 85 -1.59 -1.54 28.12
C LEU A 85 -1.49 -1.99 26.68
N LYS A 86 -2.61 -1.85 25.96
CA LYS A 86 -2.73 -2.05 24.52
C LYS A 86 -3.51 -0.90 23.92
N MET A 87 -3.37 -0.68 22.61
CA MET A 87 -4.22 0.27 21.89
C MET A 87 -4.90 -0.37 20.70
N ASP A 88 -6.09 0.16 20.40
CA ASP A 88 -6.72 0.08 19.09
C ASP A 88 -6.62 1.45 18.43
N ALA A 89 -6.45 1.46 17.11
CA ALA A 89 -6.43 2.68 16.33
C ALA A 89 -6.79 2.40 14.87
N THR A 90 -7.12 3.45 14.13
CA THR A 90 -7.18 3.42 12.68
C THR A 90 -5.93 4.13 12.15
N ALA A 91 -5.06 3.39 11.46
CA ALA A 91 -3.94 3.97 10.72
C ALA A 91 -4.46 4.45 9.37
N ARG A 92 -4.27 5.73 9.04
CA ARG A 92 -4.65 6.34 7.78
C ARG A 92 -3.41 6.76 7.00
N PHE A 93 -3.26 6.22 5.81
CA PHE A 93 -2.23 6.61 4.85
C PHE A 93 -2.59 7.94 4.18
N SER A 94 -1.58 8.65 3.66
CA SER A 94 -1.76 9.94 2.97
C SER A 94 -2.70 9.88 1.76
N ASP A 95 -2.78 8.73 1.11
CA ASP A 95 -3.73 8.41 0.05
C ASP A 95 -3.85 6.88 -0.11
N LYS A 96 -4.84 6.42 -0.89
CA LYS A 96 -5.13 5.00 -1.10
C LYS A 96 -4.20 4.27 -2.09
N ASN A 97 -3.42 5.00 -2.91
CA ASN A 97 -2.68 4.38 -4.01
C ASN A 97 -1.46 3.59 -3.54
N ALA A 98 -1.05 2.61 -4.33
CA ALA A 98 0.18 1.89 -4.11
C ALA A 98 1.40 2.83 -4.11
N GLY A 99 2.31 2.61 -3.19
CA GLY A 99 3.51 3.42 -3.03
C GLY A 99 4.22 3.15 -1.73
N GLU A 100 5.47 3.55 -1.68
CA GLU A 100 6.35 3.36 -0.53
C GLU A 100 6.48 4.63 0.31
N LYS A 101 6.83 4.45 1.59
CA LYS A 101 7.16 5.53 2.55
C LYS A 101 6.06 6.60 2.67
N LYS A 102 4.82 6.18 2.55
CA LYS A 102 3.66 7.08 2.73
C LYS A 102 3.57 7.48 4.18
N SER A 103 3.26 8.75 4.45
CA SER A 103 2.97 9.18 5.82
C SER A 103 1.68 8.54 6.31
N VAL A 104 1.68 8.16 7.59
CA VAL A 104 0.54 7.53 8.26
C VAL A 104 0.19 8.33 9.50
N THR A 105 -1.09 8.60 9.68
CA THR A 105 -1.66 9.20 10.89
C THR A 105 -2.50 8.18 11.65
N LEU A 106 -2.51 8.27 12.97
CA LEU A 106 -3.40 7.47 13.80
C LEU A 106 -4.66 8.26 14.14
N GLU A 107 -5.80 7.65 13.91
CA GLU A 107 -7.12 8.16 14.23
C GLU A 107 -7.84 7.18 15.17
N ASN A 108 -8.83 7.66 15.91
CA ASN A 108 -9.67 6.85 16.80
C ASN A 108 -8.86 5.99 17.78
N VAL A 109 -7.80 6.58 18.35
CA VAL A 109 -6.93 5.88 19.29
C VAL A 109 -7.69 5.60 20.58
N SER A 110 -7.70 4.34 21.00
CA SER A 110 -8.29 3.87 22.24
C SER A 110 -7.28 3.03 23.00
N ILE A 111 -6.85 3.51 24.17
CA ILE A 111 -5.97 2.76 25.06
C ILE A 111 -6.83 1.84 25.94
N LYS A 112 -6.39 0.60 26.10
CA LYS A 112 -7.05 -0.45 26.87
C LYS A 112 -6.11 -1.06 27.88
N GLY A 113 -6.68 -1.56 28.96
CA GLY A 113 -5.92 -2.22 30.03
C GLY A 113 -6.20 -1.62 31.38
N GLY A 114 -5.51 -2.09 32.42
CA GLY A 114 -5.66 -1.53 33.77
C GLY A 114 -5.20 -0.08 33.83
N ASN A 115 -6.02 0.78 34.43
CA ASN A 115 -5.70 2.22 34.63
C ASN A 115 -5.43 3.00 33.32
N ALA A 116 -6.04 2.58 32.20
CA ALA A 116 -5.82 3.19 30.87
C ALA A 116 -6.10 4.70 30.84
N GLU A 117 -7.01 5.18 31.68
CA GLU A 117 -7.37 6.59 31.84
C GLU A 117 -6.21 7.47 32.33
N ASN A 118 -5.20 6.86 32.93
CA ASN A 118 -4.00 7.55 33.42
C ASN A 118 -2.90 7.69 32.35
N TYR A 119 -3.19 7.28 31.13
CA TYR A 119 -2.21 7.27 30.04
C TYR A 119 -2.74 7.97 28.79
N THR A 120 -1.83 8.51 28.03
CA THR A 120 -2.08 9.09 26.72
C THR A 120 -1.02 8.63 25.73
N LEU A 121 -1.39 8.49 24.46
CA LEU A 121 -0.42 8.13 23.43
C LEU A 121 0.46 9.35 23.09
N GLY A 122 1.77 9.20 23.20
CA GLY A 122 2.74 10.19 22.74
C GLY A 122 2.70 10.35 21.22
N LYS A 123 3.26 11.46 20.73
CA LYS A 123 3.35 11.72 19.28
C LYS A 123 4.31 10.72 18.63
N VAL A 124 3.83 10.01 17.63
CA VAL A 124 4.60 9.03 16.85
C VAL A 124 4.54 9.41 15.38
N ALA A 125 5.69 9.51 14.73
CA ALA A 125 5.77 9.65 13.28
C ALA A 125 5.77 8.26 12.66
N LEU A 126 4.75 7.97 11.85
CA LEU A 126 4.58 6.68 11.20
C LEU A 126 4.72 6.80 9.69
N SER A 127 5.27 5.75 9.10
CA SER A 127 5.27 5.56 7.65
C SER A 127 4.86 4.13 7.31
N GLY A 128 4.35 3.95 6.09
CA GLY A 128 3.95 2.64 5.62
C GLY A 128 3.99 2.55 4.11
N ASP A 129 3.79 1.34 3.61
CA ASP A 129 3.76 1.04 2.19
C ASP A 129 2.40 0.43 1.82
N ILE A 130 1.88 0.82 0.66
CA ILE A 130 0.77 0.13 0.02
C ILE A 130 1.34 -0.59 -1.19
N THR A 131 1.35 -1.92 -1.14
CA THR A 131 1.84 -2.75 -2.25
C THR A 131 0.76 -2.90 -3.32
N PRO A 132 1.15 -2.95 -4.62
CA PRO A 132 0.19 -3.23 -5.67
C PRO A 132 -0.51 -4.57 -5.47
N LYS A 133 -1.83 -4.59 -5.74
CA LYS A 133 -2.61 -5.82 -5.73
C LYS A 133 -2.30 -6.65 -6.96
N THR A 134 -2.10 -7.96 -6.78
CA THR A 134 -1.95 -8.88 -7.90
C THR A 134 -3.31 -9.19 -8.50
N VAL A 135 -3.42 -9.04 -9.83
CA VAL A 135 -4.58 -9.42 -10.65
C VAL A 135 -4.16 -10.46 -11.67
N VAL A 136 -5.09 -11.32 -12.07
CA VAL A 136 -4.76 -12.49 -12.90
C VAL A 136 -5.44 -12.39 -14.25
N LEU A 137 -4.65 -12.47 -15.32
CA LEU A 137 -5.13 -12.53 -16.70
C LEU A 137 -5.25 -13.99 -17.12
N LYS A 138 -6.50 -14.45 -17.34
CA LYS A 138 -6.82 -15.84 -17.69
C LYS A 138 -7.28 -16.01 -19.14
N ASP A 139 -7.86 -14.97 -19.72
CA ASP A 139 -8.51 -15.05 -21.03
C ASP A 139 -7.66 -14.39 -22.10
N LEU A 140 -6.75 -15.15 -22.68
CA LEU A 140 -5.95 -14.75 -23.84
C LEU A 140 -6.14 -15.78 -24.96
N VAL A 141 -6.55 -15.31 -26.14
CA VAL A 141 -6.68 -16.13 -27.34
C VAL A 141 -5.80 -15.53 -28.44
N ALA A 142 -4.79 -16.28 -28.88
CA ALA A 142 -3.96 -15.86 -30.01
C ALA A 142 -4.68 -16.12 -31.34
N ASN A 143 -4.41 -15.29 -32.33
CA ASN A 143 -4.84 -15.53 -33.71
C ASN A 143 -3.95 -16.58 -34.39
N ASP A 144 -4.56 -17.42 -35.21
CA ASP A 144 -3.82 -18.16 -36.22
C ASP A 144 -3.16 -17.17 -37.20
N LYS A 145 -2.01 -17.55 -37.75
CA LYS A 145 -1.32 -16.71 -38.73
C LYS A 145 -0.85 -17.50 -39.96
N MET A 146 -0.76 -16.82 -41.09
CA MET A 146 -0.07 -17.38 -42.25
C MET A 146 1.43 -17.37 -42.00
N PHE A 147 2.11 -18.41 -42.43
CA PHE A 147 3.55 -18.52 -42.32
C PHE A 147 4.25 -17.37 -43.07
N ASP A 148 5.00 -16.58 -42.33
CA ASP A 148 5.79 -15.43 -42.83
C ASP A 148 7.27 -15.48 -42.40
N GLY A 149 7.66 -16.57 -41.74
CA GLY A 149 9.04 -16.77 -41.25
C GLY A 149 9.33 -16.00 -39.94
N THR A 150 8.32 -15.44 -39.28
CA THR A 150 8.45 -14.72 -38.01
C THR A 150 7.70 -15.41 -36.87
N THR A 151 8.07 -15.07 -35.63
CA THR A 151 7.37 -15.52 -34.42
C THR A 151 6.32 -14.52 -33.91
N ASN A 152 6.05 -13.44 -34.66
CA ASN A 152 5.08 -12.43 -34.25
C ASN A 152 3.71 -13.04 -34.02
N VAL A 153 3.05 -12.63 -32.94
CA VAL A 153 1.72 -13.05 -32.56
C VAL A 153 0.79 -11.85 -32.43
N THR A 154 -0.48 -12.05 -32.71
CA THR A 154 -1.57 -11.11 -32.40
C THR A 154 -2.64 -11.87 -31.64
N PHE A 155 -3.46 -11.15 -30.87
CA PHE A 155 -4.48 -11.73 -30.04
C PHE A 155 -5.88 -11.43 -30.60
N ALA A 156 -6.71 -12.48 -30.69
CA ALA A 156 -8.13 -12.38 -31.05
C ALA A 156 -8.96 -11.88 -29.87
N GLN A 157 -8.55 -12.28 -28.66
CA GLN A 157 -9.23 -11.91 -27.42
C GLN A 157 -8.18 -11.62 -26.36
N VAL A 158 -8.42 -10.54 -25.62
CA VAL A 158 -7.71 -10.16 -24.39
C VAL A 158 -8.77 -9.87 -23.35
N GLY A 159 -8.86 -10.74 -22.35
CA GLY A 159 -9.82 -10.58 -21.26
C GLY A 159 -9.44 -9.46 -20.29
N MET A 160 -10.37 -9.15 -19.40
CA MET A 160 -10.10 -8.28 -18.26
C MET A 160 -9.39 -9.08 -17.17
N PRO A 161 -8.39 -8.51 -16.50
CA PRO A 161 -7.74 -9.19 -15.39
C PRO A 161 -8.70 -9.40 -14.21
N ASP A 162 -8.73 -10.61 -13.67
CA ASP A 162 -9.51 -10.93 -12.48
C ASP A 162 -8.94 -10.26 -11.24
N GLY A 163 -9.80 -9.71 -10.38
CA GLY A 163 -9.42 -9.14 -9.09
C GLY A 163 -9.26 -7.62 -9.08
N VAL A 164 -9.51 -6.94 -10.21
CA VAL A 164 -9.62 -5.47 -10.28
C VAL A 164 -10.84 -5.04 -9.45
N ALA A 165 -10.70 -3.99 -8.65
CA ALA A 165 -11.79 -3.44 -7.87
C ALA A 165 -12.83 -2.77 -8.80
N GLU A 166 -14.13 -2.93 -8.48
CA GLU A 166 -15.24 -2.48 -9.35
C GLU A 166 -15.21 -1.00 -9.75
N LYS A 167 -14.60 -0.16 -8.91
CA LYS A 167 -14.56 1.30 -9.13
C LYS A 167 -13.29 1.78 -9.80
N ASP A 168 -12.33 0.87 -10.04
CA ASP A 168 -11.04 1.23 -10.59
C ASP A 168 -11.02 1.08 -12.11
N SER A 169 -10.36 2.01 -12.75
CA SER A 169 -10.17 2.01 -14.20
C SER A 169 -8.84 1.34 -14.54
N VAL A 170 -8.89 0.06 -14.91
CA VAL A 170 -7.73 -0.75 -15.28
C VAL A 170 -8.08 -1.62 -16.48
N ALA A 171 -7.19 -1.66 -17.45
CA ALA A 171 -7.31 -2.54 -18.62
C ALA A 171 -5.93 -3.09 -18.99
N VAL A 172 -5.91 -4.17 -19.78
CA VAL A 172 -4.67 -4.67 -20.37
C VAL A 172 -4.20 -3.70 -21.46
N GLY A 173 -2.93 -3.33 -21.39
CA GLY A 173 -2.26 -2.49 -22.38
C GLY A 173 -1.50 -3.33 -23.41
N GLU A 174 -0.18 -3.10 -23.52
CA GLU A 174 0.68 -3.84 -24.43
C GLU A 174 0.99 -5.24 -23.88
N ILE A 175 0.93 -6.23 -24.78
CA ILE A 175 1.36 -7.61 -24.53
C ILE A 175 2.56 -7.90 -25.43
N THR A 176 3.69 -8.22 -24.83
CA THR A 176 4.88 -8.70 -25.55
C THR A 176 4.88 -10.22 -25.50
N ALA A 177 4.73 -10.86 -26.65
CA ALA A 177 4.66 -12.31 -26.76
C ALA A 177 5.19 -12.79 -28.12
N ALA A 178 5.51 -14.07 -28.23
CA ALA A 178 5.94 -14.68 -29.47
C ALA A 178 5.58 -16.16 -29.53
N PHE A 179 5.37 -16.69 -30.74
CA PHE A 179 5.36 -18.13 -30.96
C PHE A 179 6.72 -18.74 -30.62
N THR A 180 6.71 -19.93 -30.04
CA THR A 180 7.95 -20.67 -29.69
C THR A 180 8.71 -21.17 -30.93
N ALA A 181 8.08 -21.18 -32.10
CA ALA A 181 8.68 -21.57 -33.35
C ALA A 181 8.14 -20.74 -34.52
N ALA A 182 9.02 -20.38 -35.47
CA ALA A 182 8.65 -19.72 -36.73
C ALA A 182 8.50 -20.76 -37.85
N LYS A 183 7.67 -21.78 -37.64
CA LYS A 183 7.44 -22.89 -38.61
C LYS A 183 5.95 -23.20 -38.68
N PRO A 184 5.44 -23.62 -39.85
CA PRO A 184 4.09 -24.11 -39.98
C PRO A 184 3.81 -25.28 -39.01
N GLY A 185 2.66 -25.24 -38.36
CA GLY A 185 2.24 -26.29 -37.42
C GLY A 185 0.94 -25.91 -36.71
N LYS A 186 0.41 -26.87 -35.99
CA LYS A 186 -0.80 -26.72 -35.17
C LYS A 186 -0.44 -26.55 -33.71
N ASP A 187 -1.28 -25.83 -32.98
CA ASP A 187 -1.19 -25.67 -31.54
C ASP A 187 0.23 -25.22 -31.09
N ILE A 188 0.87 -24.36 -31.86
CA ILE A 188 2.19 -23.86 -31.50
C ILE A 188 2.04 -22.93 -30.30
N LYS A 189 2.78 -23.26 -29.23
CA LYS A 189 2.75 -22.49 -27.98
C LYS A 189 3.20 -21.05 -28.22
N VAL A 190 2.53 -20.11 -27.55
CA VAL A 190 2.87 -18.71 -27.46
C VAL A 190 3.47 -18.43 -26.07
N GLU A 191 4.66 -17.88 -26.05
CA GLU A 191 5.28 -17.40 -24.81
C GLU A 191 4.98 -15.91 -24.62
N ILE A 192 4.49 -15.58 -23.43
CA ILE A 192 4.16 -14.21 -23.02
C ILE A 192 5.30 -13.72 -22.13
N TYR A 193 5.98 -12.67 -22.56
CA TYR A 193 7.14 -12.11 -21.86
C TYR A 193 6.78 -10.96 -20.95
N ASN A 194 5.79 -10.16 -21.34
CA ASN A 194 5.36 -9.00 -20.57
C ASN A 194 3.92 -8.64 -20.89
N VAL A 195 3.21 -8.19 -19.88
CA VAL A 195 1.86 -7.61 -19.99
C VAL A 195 1.87 -6.31 -19.20
N THR A 196 1.45 -5.21 -19.81
CA THR A 196 1.30 -3.93 -19.13
C THR A 196 -0.16 -3.67 -18.79
N LEU A 197 -0.41 -2.92 -17.74
CA LEU A 197 -1.73 -2.41 -17.38
C LEU A 197 -1.81 -0.92 -17.71
N VAL A 198 -2.98 -0.48 -18.18
CA VAL A 198 -3.30 0.92 -18.49
C VAL A 198 -4.58 1.34 -17.77
N GLY A 199 -4.81 2.64 -17.65
CA GLY A 199 -5.92 3.22 -16.90
C GLY A 199 -5.44 4.04 -15.72
N SER A 200 -6.32 4.87 -15.13
CA SER A 200 -5.96 5.78 -14.04
C SER A 200 -5.45 5.07 -12.79
N ASP A 201 -5.95 3.86 -12.54
CA ASP A 201 -5.65 3.08 -11.33
C ASP A 201 -4.65 1.94 -11.58
N SER A 202 -4.11 1.82 -12.81
CA SER A 202 -3.22 0.72 -13.23
C SER A 202 -1.99 0.54 -12.34
N LYS A 203 -1.44 1.63 -11.78
CA LYS A 203 -0.28 1.60 -10.89
C LYS A 203 -0.53 0.89 -9.55
N ASN A 204 -1.80 0.71 -9.20
CA ASN A 204 -2.23 0.02 -7.99
C ASN A 204 -2.27 -1.49 -8.15
N TYR A 205 -1.93 -1.99 -9.35
CA TYR A 205 -2.05 -3.39 -9.69
C TYR A 205 -0.78 -3.93 -10.33
N ARG A 206 -0.56 -5.23 -10.16
CA ARG A 206 0.42 -6.02 -10.85
C ARG A 206 -0.31 -7.19 -11.50
N VAL A 207 -0.07 -7.42 -12.80
CA VAL A 207 -0.71 -8.53 -13.53
C VAL A 207 0.18 -9.77 -13.53
N GLU A 208 -0.43 -10.91 -13.30
CA GLU A 208 0.12 -12.24 -13.53
C GLU A 208 -0.71 -12.94 -14.60
N VAL A 209 -0.06 -13.68 -15.49
CA VAL A 209 -0.74 -14.45 -16.55
C VAL A 209 -0.86 -15.89 -16.10
N ASP A 210 -2.10 -16.40 -16.07
CA ASP A 210 -2.43 -17.77 -15.64
C ASP A 210 -3.28 -18.45 -16.73
N CYS A 211 -2.72 -18.53 -17.94
CA CYS A 211 -3.31 -19.28 -19.06
C CYS A 211 -2.22 -19.78 -20.00
N GLU A 212 -2.45 -20.92 -20.60
CA GLU A 212 -1.65 -21.40 -21.73
C GLU A 212 -2.26 -20.91 -23.04
N VAL A 213 -1.42 -20.37 -23.92
CA VAL A 213 -1.84 -19.81 -25.19
C VAL A 213 -1.13 -20.54 -26.31
N SER A 214 -1.89 -21.00 -27.31
CA SER A 214 -1.38 -21.58 -28.54
C SER A 214 -2.24 -21.15 -29.73
N ALA A 215 -1.69 -21.23 -30.94
CA ALA A 215 -2.41 -20.99 -32.18
C ALA A 215 -1.67 -21.66 -33.36
N ASP A 216 -2.32 -21.73 -34.51
CA ASP A 216 -1.77 -22.36 -35.70
C ASP A 216 -0.93 -21.39 -36.53
N ILE A 217 0.19 -21.88 -37.08
CA ILE A 217 0.91 -21.23 -38.19
C ILE A 217 0.61 -22.01 -39.46
N ILE A 218 -0.18 -21.43 -40.36
CA ILE A 218 -0.76 -22.05 -41.53
C ILE A 218 0.16 -21.84 -42.73
N GLY A 219 0.46 -22.89 -43.50
CA GLY A 219 1.23 -22.81 -44.71
C GLY A 219 2.36 -23.84 -44.78
N SER A 220 3.28 -23.66 -45.75
CA SER A 220 4.46 -24.50 -45.89
C SER A 220 5.72 -23.62 -46.02
N GLU A 221 6.84 -24.11 -45.49
CA GLU A 221 8.15 -23.43 -45.62
C GLU A 221 8.54 -23.16 -47.08
N THR A 222 8.01 -23.93 -48.01
CA THR A 222 8.28 -23.79 -49.47
C THR A 222 7.72 -22.50 -50.05
N ASN A 223 6.61 -21.96 -49.49
CA ASN A 223 6.00 -20.74 -50.02
C ASN A 223 6.86 -19.49 -49.78
N ALA A 224 7.53 -19.40 -48.63
CA ALA A 224 8.40 -18.26 -48.33
C ALA A 224 9.66 -18.23 -49.23
N SER A 225 10.16 -19.39 -49.60
CA SER A 225 11.32 -19.52 -50.51
C SER A 225 10.97 -19.12 -51.93
N VAL A 226 9.75 -19.44 -52.39
CA VAL A 226 9.27 -19.13 -53.74
C VAL A 226 9.03 -17.62 -53.89
N THR A 227 8.39 -16.98 -52.91
CA THR A 227 8.13 -15.52 -52.93
C THR A 227 9.44 -14.73 -53.00
N ARG A 228 10.44 -15.08 -52.20
CA ARG A 228 11.75 -14.42 -52.23
C ARG A 228 12.52 -14.66 -53.55
N LYS A 229 12.32 -15.83 -54.18
CA LYS A 229 12.96 -16.16 -55.45
C LYS A 229 12.32 -15.45 -56.64
N THR A 230 10.99 -15.23 -56.59
CA THR A 230 10.27 -14.47 -57.63
C THR A 230 10.55 -12.98 -57.52
N GLU A 231 10.64 -12.39 -56.33
CA GLU A 231 11.05 -11.00 -56.18
C GLU A 231 12.49 -10.75 -56.66
N LYS A 232 13.42 -11.69 -56.40
CA LYS A 232 14.80 -11.59 -56.87
C LYS A 232 14.93 -11.76 -58.37
N LEU A 233 14.07 -12.55 -59.03
CA LEU A 233 14.00 -12.72 -60.47
C LEU A 233 13.33 -11.53 -61.18
N SER A 234 12.31 -10.93 -60.58
CA SER A 234 11.67 -9.75 -61.16
C SER A 234 12.60 -8.52 -61.10
N GLY A 235 13.35 -8.32 -59.99
CA GLY A 235 14.36 -7.27 -59.89
C GLY A 235 15.49 -7.40 -60.92
N SER A 236 15.97 -8.61 -61.16
CA SER A 236 17.04 -8.84 -62.13
C SER A 236 16.60 -8.64 -63.60
N LYS A 237 15.34 -8.93 -63.92
CA LYS A 237 14.80 -8.67 -65.27
C LYS A 237 14.61 -7.18 -65.55
N ILE A 238 14.18 -6.42 -64.58
CA ILE A 238 13.99 -4.97 -64.75
C ILE A 238 15.33 -4.26 -64.97
N ASP A 239 16.40 -4.71 -64.34
CA ASP A 239 17.73 -4.14 -64.54
C ASP A 239 18.36 -4.54 -65.91
N GLU A 240 17.98 -5.67 -66.46
CA GLU A 240 18.48 -6.12 -67.79
C GLU A 240 17.72 -5.40 -68.92
N GLU A 241 16.40 -5.17 -68.80
CA GLU A 241 15.65 -4.36 -69.79
C GLU A 241 16.11 -2.90 -69.79
N ARG A 242 16.43 -2.30 -68.65
CA ARG A 242 16.98 -0.94 -68.59
C ARG A 242 18.36 -0.80 -69.19
N ARG A 243 19.17 -1.85 -69.20
CA ARG A 243 20.48 -1.83 -69.83
C ARG A 243 20.44 -1.99 -71.38
N GLN A 244 19.34 -2.54 -71.90
CA GLN A 244 19.13 -2.65 -73.34
C GLN A 244 18.51 -1.41 -73.99
N GLU A 245 17.85 -0.55 -73.21
CA GLU A 245 17.29 0.74 -73.67
C GLU A 245 18.34 1.86 -73.74
N ILE A 246 19.53 1.69 -73.19
CA ILE A 246 20.60 2.71 -73.15
C ILE A 246 21.80 2.36 -74.11
N ALA A 247 21.70 1.27 -74.83
CA ALA A 247 22.65 0.88 -75.87
C ALA A 247 22.03 1.04 -77.26
#